data_84c72ce962b4a14c14ccd286b04fdcb2
#
_entry.id   84c72ce962b4a14c14ccd286b04fdcb2
#
_cell.length_a   1.000
_cell.length_b   1.000
_cell.length_c   1.000
_cell.angle_alpha   90.00
_cell.angle_beta   90.00
_cell.angle_gamma   90.00
#
_symmetry.space_group_name_H-M   'P 1'
#
loop_
_entity.id
_entity.type
_entity.pdbx_description
1 polymer ?
#
loop_
_entity_poly.entity_id
_entity_poly.type
_entity_poly.pdbx_seq_one_letter_code
_entity_poly.pdbx_strand_id
1 'polypeptide(L)'
;VSWETERVPEHTRRRSHSRARIGAALTLLAAFALALVGAPAATASQGSVPAEVSAYAADPNGLVSRLDDLFGIGSGGAGIDFNETTAVGQLNRVFTFTEAFVAGVATDTPVERQNLWTAPITVNDDTIGLAIIWINPASVAPELADFVRDPDLARALSDVPADSYVVRDEQRAAWFTLGADEFIPLVAGTSGLSGPIPLDDFQRMMIDRTGEPVDAPES
;
A
#
# COMPACT_ATOMS: atom_id res chain seq x y z
N VAL A 1 55.38 49.57 16.61
CA VAL A 1 56.80 49.51 16.21
C VAL A 1 56.90 48.69 14.95
N SER A 2 57.21 49.47 13.88
CA SER A 2 58.03 49.16 12.67
C SER A 2 57.52 48.07 11.77
N TRP A 3 57.06 48.46 10.62
CA TRP A 3 57.71 48.81 9.34
C TRP A 3 58.64 47.68 8.85
N GLU A 4 58.41 47.10 7.67
CA GLU A 4 59.15 47.47 6.50
C GLU A 4 58.64 46.82 5.24
N THR A 5 58.38 47.63 4.30
CA THR A 5 58.31 47.63 2.86
C THR A 5 59.50 46.90 2.21
N GLU A 6 59.32 46.21 1.10
CA GLU A 6 60.16 46.42 -0.14
C GLU A 6 59.85 45.34 -1.18
N ARG A 7 59.37 45.73 -2.22
CA ARG A 7 59.91 46.01 -3.61
C ARG A 7 59.72 44.82 -4.58
N VAL A 8 58.96 45.15 -5.59
CA VAL A 8 58.90 44.55 -6.97
C VAL A 8 60.20 44.67 -7.69
N PRO A 9 60.53 43.76 -8.61
CA PRO A 9 60.77 44.27 -9.98
C PRO A 9 60.07 43.48 -11.09
N GLU A 10 59.52 44.25 -11.99
CA GLU A 10 59.24 43.88 -13.38
C GLU A 10 60.49 43.38 -14.13
N HIS A 11 60.20 42.58 -15.13
CA HIS A 11 60.81 42.53 -16.49
C HIS A 11 60.57 41.13 -17.06
N THR A 12 60.22 40.79 -18.24
CA THR A 12 60.25 41.46 -19.52
C THR A 12 59.59 40.55 -20.55
N ARG A 13 58.89 41.12 -21.47
CA ARG A 13 58.38 40.56 -22.72
C ARG A 13 59.33 39.55 -23.41
N ARG A 14 58.77 38.47 -23.94
CA ARG A 14 59.11 38.01 -25.30
C ARG A 14 57.90 37.39 -26.00
N ARG A 15 57.56 38.04 -27.10
CA ARG A 15 56.68 37.48 -28.14
C ARG A 15 57.46 36.40 -28.90
N SER A 16 56.79 35.30 -29.22
CA SER A 16 57.08 34.63 -30.49
C SER A 16 55.81 33.91 -30.97
N HIS A 17 55.51 34.22 -32.21
CA HIS A 17 54.48 33.59 -33.01
C HIS A 17 54.90 32.16 -33.37
N SER A 18 53.99 31.18 -33.42
CA SER A 18 53.85 30.35 -34.61
C SER A 18 52.80 29.23 -34.46
N ARG A 19 51.86 29.28 -35.38
CA ARG A 19 51.30 28.19 -36.17
C ARG A 19 50.38 27.15 -35.47
N ALA A 20 49.12 27.31 -35.85
CA ALA A 20 48.08 26.35 -36.02
C ALA A 20 48.47 24.87 -36.06
N ARG A 21 47.87 24.07 -35.23
CA ARG A 21 47.50 22.68 -35.55
C ARG A 21 46.12 22.42 -34.94
N ILE A 22 45.19 22.21 -35.85
CA ILE A 22 43.88 21.67 -35.62
C ILE A 22 44.08 20.26 -35.03
N GLY A 23 43.72 20.08 -33.81
CA GLY A 23 43.67 18.77 -33.14
C GLY A 23 42.30 18.60 -32.53
N ALA A 24 41.56 17.69 -33.10
CA ALA A 24 40.23 17.33 -32.66
C ALA A 24 40.22 16.94 -31.18
N ALA A 25 39.58 17.74 -30.34
CA ALA A 25 39.26 17.37 -28.96
C ALA A 25 38.03 16.49 -29.01
N LEU A 26 38.25 15.19 -28.90
CA LEU A 26 37.20 14.20 -28.56
C LEU A 26 36.71 14.53 -27.15
N THR A 27 35.57 15.18 -27.03
CA THR A 27 34.86 15.34 -25.81
C THR A 27 34.23 13.98 -25.44
N LEU A 28 34.88 13.25 -24.55
CA LEU A 28 34.28 12.12 -23.85
C LEU A 28 33.17 12.66 -22.93
N LEU A 29 31.93 12.68 -23.42
CA LEU A 29 30.75 12.77 -22.61
C LEU A 29 30.64 11.44 -21.87
N ALA A 30 31.12 11.37 -20.63
CA ALA A 30 30.78 10.32 -19.69
C ALA A 30 29.29 10.48 -19.36
N ALA A 31 28.44 9.75 -20.07
CA ALA A 31 27.06 9.57 -19.72
C ALA A 31 27.02 8.80 -18.38
N PHE A 32 26.86 9.54 -17.30
CA PHE A 32 26.51 8.97 -16.00
C PHE A 32 25.05 8.49 -16.13
N ALA A 33 24.88 7.26 -16.61
CA ALA A 33 23.61 6.57 -16.50
C ALA A 33 23.39 6.30 -15.01
N LEU A 34 22.69 7.21 -14.32
CA LEU A 34 22.03 6.89 -13.06
C LEU A 34 21.07 5.74 -13.39
N ALA A 35 21.48 4.52 -13.09
CA ALA A 35 20.56 3.42 -12.92
C ALA A 35 19.70 3.75 -11.70
N LEU A 36 18.55 4.43 -11.94
CA LEU A 36 17.43 4.34 -11.01
C LEU A 36 17.08 2.86 -10.97
N VAL A 37 17.59 2.18 -9.95
CA VAL A 37 17.02 0.92 -9.51
C VAL A 37 15.61 1.29 -9.06
N GLY A 38 14.66 1.22 -9.99
CA GLY A 38 13.25 1.38 -9.69
C GLY A 38 12.91 0.31 -8.66
N ALA A 39 12.65 0.72 -7.42
CA ALA A 39 11.92 -0.12 -6.52
C ALA A 39 10.68 -0.61 -7.28
N PRO A 40 10.33 -1.91 -7.24
CA PRO A 40 9.11 -2.39 -7.87
C PRO A 40 7.97 -1.53 -7.31
N ALA A 41 7.30 -0.80 -8.20
CA ALA A 41 6.09 -0.09 -7.83
C ALA A 41 5.14 -1.17 -7.28
N ALA A 42 4.81 -1.09 -6.01
CA ALA A 42 3.80 -1.95 -5.42
C ALA A 42 2.53 -1.75 -6.25
N THR A 43 2.17 -2.76 -7.04
CA THR A 43 0.95 -2.76 -7.82
C THR A 43 -0.20 -2.92 -6.83
N ALA A 44 -0.80 -1.81 -6.40
CA ALA A 44 -2.01 -1.85 -5.58
C ALA A 44 -3.16 -2.41 -6.43
N SER A 45 -4.04 -3.18 -5.79
CA SER A 45 -5.34 -3.56 -6.37
C SER A 45 -6.11 -2.33 -6.83
N GLN A 46 -7.13 -2.48 -7.70
CA GLN A 46 -7.85 -1.37 -8.30
C GLN A 46 -8.24 -0.30 -7.28
N GLY A 47 -7.64 0.88 -7.40
CA GLY A 47 -7.82 1.99 -6.49
C GLY A 47 -6.46 2.58 -6.09
N SER A 48 -6.21 3.84 -6.44
CA SER A 48 -4.97 4.52 -6.09
C SER A 48 -4.78 4.55 -4.56
N VAL A 49 -3.60 4.16 -4.12
CA VAL A 49 -3.17 4.40 -2.74
C VAL A 49 -2.69 5.86 -2.66
N PRO A 50 -3.26 6.69 -1.77
CA PRO A 50 -2.77 8.04 -1.56
C PRO A 50 -1.31 8.05 -1.11
N ALA A 51 -0.56 9.07 -1.52
CA ALA A 51 0.85 9.18 -1.20
C ALA A 51 1.11 9.21 0.32
N GLU A 52 0.22 9.84 1.08
CA GLU A 52 0.27 9.89 2.54
C GLU A 52 0.08 8.53 3.20
N VAL A 53 -0.78 7.67 2.66
CA VAL A 53 -0.98 6.29 3.15
C VAL A 53 0.26 5.45 2.86
N SER A 54 0.82 5.58 1.66
CA SER A 54 2.06 4.90 1.30
C SER A 54 3.24 5.36 2.15
N ALA A 55 3.34 6.67 2.42
CA ALA A 55 4.37 7.23 3.28
C ALA A 55 4.24 6.73 4.73
N TYR A 56 3.02 6.71 5.28
CA TYR A 56 2.75 6.20 6.63
C TYR A 56 3.11 4.71 6.76
N ALA A 57 2.79 3.91 5.75
CA ALA A 57 3.11 2.48 5.75
C ALA A 57 4.62 2.21 5.65
N ALA A 58 5.37 3.09 4.97
CA ALA A 58 6.81 2.97 4.77
C ALA A 58 7.66 3.65 5.86
N ASP A 59 7.08 4.53 6.67
CA ASP A 59 7.80 5.25 7.74
C ASP A 59 8.09 4.30 8.90
N PRO A 60 9.34 4.16 9.35
CA PRO A 60 9.68 3.39 10.55
C PRO A 60 8.94 3.84 11.82
N ASN A 61 8.59 5.13 11.92
CA ASN A 61 7.81 5.70 13.02
C ASN A 61 6.30 5.75 12.71
N GLY A 62 5.88 5.19 11.59
CA GLY A 62 4.49 5.15 11.14
C GLY A 62 3.77 3.87 11.56
N LEU A 63 3.35 3.08 10.56
CA LEU A 63 2.51 1.90 10.77
C LEU A 63 3.15 0.86 11.71
N VAL A 64 4.41 0.50 11.49
CA VAL A 64 5.09 -0.55 12.28
C VAL A 64 5.25 -0.12 13.75
N SER A 65 5.67 1.12 14.00
CA SER A 65 5.75 1.67 15.35
C SER A 65 4.38 1.65 16.05
N ARG A 66 3.32 1.97 15.32
CA ARG A 66 1.96 1.96 15.87
C ARG A 66 1.46 0.54 16.17
N LEU A 67 1.82 -0.43 15.34
CA LEU A 67 1.55 -1.84 15.61
C LEU A 67 2.27 -2.31 16.88
N ASP A 68 3.53 -1.94 17.07
CA ASP A 68 4.31 -2.28 18.27
C ASP A 68 3.70 -1.64 19.54
N ASP A 69 3.34 -0.36 19.49
CA ASP A 69 2.69 0.36 20.59
C ASP A 69 1.41 -0.33 21.10
N LEU A 70 0.61 -0.88 20.16
CA LEU A 70 -0.73 -1.40 20.48
C LEU A 70 -0.74 -2.92 20.67
N PHE A 71 0.10 -3.65 19.94
CA PHE A 71 0.06 -5.11 19.85
C PHE A 71 1.43 -5.76 20.15
N GLY A 72 2.45 -4.95 20.41
CA GLY A 72 3.82 -5.41 20.69
C GLY A 72 3.99 -6.07 22.07
N ILE A 73 5.15 -6.64 22.33
CA ILE A 73 5.50 -7.34 23.61
C ILE A 73 5.44 -6.36 24.78
N GLY A 74 5.22 -5.25 24.82
CA GLY A 74 5.10 -4.32 25.95
C GLY A 74 3.69 -3.89 26.24
N SER A 75 2.74 -4.19 25.37
CA SER A 75 1.38 -3.65 25.40
C SER A 75 0.41 -4.36 26.36
N GLY A 76 0.90 -5.35 27.13
CA GLY A 76 0.09 -6.07 28.14
C GLY A 76 -0.78 -7.20 27.60
N GLY A 77 -0.66 -7.56 26.31
CA GLY A 77 -1.31 -8.70 25.64
C GLY A 77 -0.32 -9.79 25.25
N ALA A 78 -0.77 -10.81 24.53
CA ALA A 78 0.10 -11.77 23.87
C ALA A 78 0.81 -11.04 22.70
N GLY A 79 1.82 -10.27 23.04
CA GLY A 79 2.49 -9.31 22.17
C GLY A 79 3.20 -10.00 21.01
N ILE A 80 3.21 -9.31 19.88
CA ILE A 80 3.99 -9.68 18.71
C ILE A 80 5.32 -8.93 18.81
N ASP A 81 6.43 -9.61 18.49
CA ASP A 81 7.75 -8.99 18.45
C ASP A 81 7.91 -8.22 17.11
N PHE A 82 7.31 -7.03 17.02
CA PHE A 82 7.56 -6.16 15.88
C PHE A 82 8.97 -5.59 15.98
N ASN A 83 9.82 -6.00 15.08
CA ASN A 83 11.24 -5.67 15.06
C ASN A 83 11.70 -5.22 13.65
N GLU A 84 12.99 -5.10 13.45
CA GLU A 84 13.59 -4.68 12.17
C GLU A 84 13.31 -5.62 11.00
N THR A 85 12.83 -6.84 11.25
CA THR A 85 12.40 -7.79 10.20
C THR A 85 10.93 -7.62 9.83
N THR A 86 10.21 -6.74 10.53
CA THR A 86 8.80 -6.47 10.21
C THR A 86 8.69 -5.80 8.86
N ALA A 87 7.93 -6.40 7.96
CA ALA A 87 7.67 -5.84 6.66
C ALA A 87 6.17 -5.61 6.44
N VAL A 88 5.88 -4.50 5.74
CA VAL A 88 4.54 -4.12 5.30
C VAL A 88 4.40 -4.53 3.84
N GLY A 89 3.43 -5.37 3.54
CA GLY A 89 3.16 -5.86 2.19
C GLY A 89 2.41 -4.86 1.32
N GLN A 90 1.84 -5.37 0.22
CA GLN A 90 1.10 -4.57 -0.75
C GLN A 90 -0.10 -3.87 -0.09
N LEU A 91 -0.22 -2.57 -0.34
CA LEU A 91 -1.38 -1.78 0.07
C LEU A 91 -2.52 -2.00 -0.91
N ASN A 92 -3.67 -2.47 -0.41
CA ASN A 92 -4.88 -2.65 -1.18
C ASN A 92 -5.97 -1.73 -0.65
N ARG A 93 -6.62 -0.96 -1.55
CA ARG A 93 -7.80 -0.18 -1.18
C ARG A 93 -8.98 -1.11 -0.92
N VAL A 94 -9.74 -0.83 0.13
CA VAL A 94 -10.95 -1.59 0.46
C VAL A 94 -12.16 -0.95 -0.19
N PHE A 95 -13.06 -1.80 -0.68
CA PHE A 95 -14.37 -1.45 -1.24
C PHE A 95 -15.47 -2.12 -0.43
N THR A 96 -16.67 -1.58 -0.53
CA THR A 96 -17.90 -2.19 -0.02
C THR A 96 -18.94 -2.29 -1.14
N PHE A 97 -20.00 -3.04 -0.93
CA PHE A 97 -21.10 -3.09 -1.88
C PHE A 97 -21.88 -1.76 -1.90
N THR A 98 -22.30 -1.33 -3.10
CA THR A 98 -23.21 -0.18 -3.21
C THR A 98 -24.60 -0.56 -2.74
N GLU A 99 -25.38 0.44 -2.27
CA GLU A 99 -26.79 0.25 -1.90
C GLU A 99 -27.61 -0.32 -3.03
N ALA A 100 -27.38 0.14 -4.27
CA ALA A 100 -28.07 -0.36 -5.46
C ALA A 100 -27.81 -1.86 -5.66
N PHE A 101 -26.57 -2.29 -5.52
CA PHE A 101 -26.19 -3.69 -5.67
C PHE A 101 -26.87 -4.57 -4.59
N VAL A 102 -26.84 -4.15 -3.33
CA VAL A 102 -27.45 -4.86 -2.21
C VAL A 102 -28.97 -4.91 -2.34
N ALA A 103 -29.58 -3.85 -2.89
CA ALA A 103 -31.02 -3.79 -3.16
C ALA A 103 -31.46 -4.59 -4.39
N GLY A 104 -30.51 -5.22 -5.11
CA GLY A 104 -30.86 -5.96 -6.34
C GLY A 104 -31.15 -5.11 -7.55
N VAL A 105 -30.80 -3.83 -7.52
CA VAL A 105 -30.93 -2.93 -8.65
C VAL A 105 -29.75 -3.16 -9.59
N ALA A 106 -30.03 -3.32 -10.88
CA ALA A 106 -28.99 -3.43 -11.90
C ALA A 106 -28.08 -2.20 -11.88
N THR A 107 -26.78 -2.41 -11.78
CA THR A 107 -25.80 -1.33 -11.67
C THR A 107 -24.47 -1.74 -12.32
N ASP A 108 -23.84 -0.77 -13.01
CA ASP A 108 -22.48 -0.93 -13.55
C ASP A 108 -21.40 -0.70 -12.47
N THR A 109 -21.81 -0.29 -11.26
CA THR A 109 -20.93 -0.04 -10.14
C THR A 109 -21.37 -0.84 -8.92
N PRO A 110 -21.05 -2.14 -8.85
CA PRO A 110 -21.47 -3.02 -7.77
C PRO A 110 -20.79 -2.70 -6.43
N VAL A 111 -19.64 -2.05 -6.48
CA VAL A 111 -18.84 -1.71 -5.30
C VAL A 111 -18.44 -0.23 -5.30
N GLU A 112 -18.25 0.32 -4.10
CA GLU A 112 -17.80 1.68 -3.89
C GLU A 112 -16.59 1.72 -2.94
N ARG A 113 -15.81 2.79 -3.04
CA ARG A 113 -14.56 2.97 -2.28
C ARG A 113 -14.87 3.25 -0.82
N GLN A 114 -14.18 2.56 0.06
CA GLN A 114 -14.07 2.96 1.46
C GLN A 114 -12.84 3.83 1.69
N ASN A 115 -12.87 4.57 2.78
CA ASN A 115 -11.70 5.29 3.30
C ASN A 115 -10.80 4.34 4.12
N LEU A 116 -10.50 3.17 3.55
CA LEU A 116 -9.73 2.10 4.17
C LEU A 116 -8.73 1.51 3.19
N TRP A 117 -7.59 1.11 3.71
CA TRP A 117 -6.56 0.35 3.02
C TRP A 117 -6.10 -0.79 3.90
N THR A 118 -5.73 -1.89 3.29
CA THR A 118 -5.16 -3.05 3.99
C THR A 118 -3.73 -3.27 3.56
N ALA A 119 -2.91 -3.77 4.50
CA ALA A 119 -1.55 -4.18 4.26
C ALA A 119 -1.25 -5.47 5.02
N PRO A 120 -0.85 -6.56 4.35
CA PRO A 120 -0.31 -7.75 5.01
C PRO A 120 0.94 -7.38 5.83
N ILE A 121 1.06 -7.94 7.02
CA ILE A 121 2.21 -7.74 7.90
C ILE A 121 2.95 -9.06 8.07
N THR A 122 4.26 -9.03 7.86
CA THR A 122 5.16 -10.16 8.10
C THR A 122 6.19 -9.81 9.16
N VAL A 123 6.60 -10.79 9.94
CA VAL A 123 7.71 -10.69 10.92
C VAL A 123 8.57 -11.94 10.75
N ASN A 124 9.87 -11.79 10.58
CA ASN A 124 10.79 -12.89 10.27
C ASN A 124 10.31 -13.76 9.09
N ASP A 125 9.81 -13.13 8.04
CA ASP A 125 9.22 -13.76 6.85
C ASP A 125 7.90 -14.52 7.09
N ASP A 126 7.41 -14.59 8.33
CA ASP A 126 6.12 -15.18 8.63
C ASP A 126 5.00 -14.14 8.53
N THR A 127 3.97 -14.44 7.75
CA THR A 127 2.76 -13.60 7.71
C THR A 127 2.00 -13.75 9.02
N ILE A 128 1.78 -12.64 9.72
CA ILE A 128 1.17 -12.61 11.06
C ILE A 128 -0.24 -12.03 11.09
N GLY A 129 -0.61 -11.26 10.08
CA GLY A 129 -1.92 -10.64 10.01
C GLY A 129 -2.00 -9.49 9.03
N LEU A 130 -3.05 -8.71 9.16
CA LEU A 130 -3.44 -7.64 8.27
C LEU A 130 -3.62 -6.33 9.04
N ALA A 131 -2.88 -5.29 8.68
CA ALA A 131 -3.14 -3.94 9.16
C ALA A 131 -4.28 -3.31 8.33
N ILE A 132 -5.20 -2.63 8.99
CA ILE A 132 -6.23 -1.80 8.39
C ILE A 132 -5.88 -0.36 8.67
N ILE A 133 -5.70 0.43 7.62
CA ILE A 133 -5.31 1.84 7.68
C ILE A 133 -6.49 2.67 7.20
N TRP A 134 -6.73 3.80 7.82
CA TRP A 134 -7.70 4.79 7.38
C TRP A 134 -7.09 6.19 7.38
N ILE A 135 -7.70 7.12 6.67
CA ILE A 135 -7.39 8.54 6.85
C ILE A 135 -8.39 9.09 7.86
N ASN A 136 -7.90 9.44 9.04
CA ASN A 136 -8.75 9.99 10.09
C ASN A 136 -9.34 11.34 9.64
N PRO A 137 -10.69 11.47 9.58
CA PRO A 137 -11.31 12.71 9.10
C PRO A 137 -11.01 13.94 9.96
N ALA A 138 -10.65 13.75 11.23
CA ALA A 138 -10.37 14.87 12.16
C ALA A 138 -8.94 15.40 11.99
N SER A 139 -7.96 14.51 11.81
CA SER A 139 -6.54 14.88 11.63
C SER A 139 -6.14 15.01 10.17
N VAL A 140 -6.95 14.48 9.25
CA VAL A 140 -6.65 14.32 7.81
C VAL A 140 -5.31 13.59 7.60
N ALA A 141 -4.99 12.65 8.49
CA ALA A 141 -3.76 11.87 8.49
C ALA A 141 -4.07 10.37 8.48
N PRO A 142 -3.20 9.55 7.86
CA PRO A 142 -3.30 8.11 7.95
C PRO A 142 -3.04 7.63 9.39
N GLU A 143 -3.85 6.68 9.82
CA GLU A 143 -3.74 6.06 11.14
C GLU A 143 -4.06 4.56 11.02
N LEU A 144 -3.51 3.76 11.92
CA LEU A 144 -3.91 2.37 12.08
C LEU A 144 -5.33 2.33 12.67
N ALA A 145 -6.28 1.81 11.90
CA ALA A 145 -7.66 1.61 12.35
C ALA A 145 -7.83 0.30 13.13
N ASP A 146 -7.18 -0.78 12.65
CA ASP A 146 -7.29 -2.11 13.25
C ASP A 146 -6.11 -3.00 12.82
N PHE A 147 -5.91 -4.09 13.57
CA PHE A 147 -5.00 -5.17 13.21
C PHE A 147 -5.69 -6.54 13.37
N VAL A 148 -5.95 -7.18 12.24
CA VAL A 148 -6.60 -8.48 12.17
C VAL A 148 -5.56 -9.59 12.17
N ARG A 149 -5.53 -10.41 13.24
CA ARG A 149 -4.62 -11.57 13.35
C ARG A 149 -5.15 -12.75 12.55
N ASP A 150 -5.12 -12.60 11.23
CA ASP A 150 -5.52 -13.65 10.30
C ASP A 150 -4.42 -13.80 9.23
N PRO A 151 -3.46 -14.71 9.44
CA PRO A 151 -2.39 -14.93 8.48
C PRO A 151 -2.87 -15.46 7.13
N ASP A 152 -3.97 -16.18 7.10
CA ASP A 152 -4.50 -16.76 5.87
C ASP A 152 -5.15 -15.67 4.99
N LEU A 153 -5.95 -14.79 5.60
CA LEU A 153 -6.47 -13.60 4.92
C LEU A 153 -5.33 -12.71 4.42
N ALA A 154 -4.32 -12.47 5.26
CA ALA A 154 -3.19 -11.62 4.89
C ALA A 154 -2.40 -12.19 3.70
N ARG A 155 -2.18 -13.52 3.66
CA ARG A 155 -1.56 -14.17 2.50
C ARG A 155 -2.44 -14.06 1.25
N ALA A 156 -3.74 -14.33 1.38
CA ALA A 156 -4.66 -14.21 0.26
C ALA A 156 -4.68 -12.78 -0.32
N LEU A 157 -4.58 -11.75 0.53
CA LEU A 157 -4.51 -10.34 0.10
C LEU A 157 -3.16 -9.96 -0.53
N SER A 158 -2.08 -10.67 -0.20
CA SER A 158 -0.79 -10.48 -0.87
C SER A 158 -0.80 -10.94 -2.34
N ASP A 159 -1.67 -11.88 -2.66
CA ASP A 159 -1.79 -12.51 -3.99
C ASP A 159 -2.88 -11.88 -4.87
N VAL A 160 -3.56 -10.81 -4.38
CA VAL A 160 -4.63 -10.15 -5.13
C VAL A 160 -4.09 -9.50 -6.40
N PRO A 161 -4.65 -9.80 -7.58
CA PRO A 161 -4.26 -9.16 -8.82
C PRO A 161 -4.48 -7.64 -8.80
N ALA A 162 -3.59 -6.90 -9.47
CA ALA A 162 -3.64 -5.43 -9.49
C ALA A 162 -4.92 -4.86 -10.16
N ASP A 163 -5.58 -5.65 -11.00
CA ASP A 163 -6.81 -5.30 -11.71
C ASP A 163 -8.09 -5.74 -10.98
N SER A 164 -7.97 -6.22 -9.75
CA SER A 164 -9.09 -6.65 -8.92
C SER A 164 -9.39 -5.66 -7.80
N TYR A 165 -10.65 -5.61 -7.36
CA TYR A 165 -11.09 -4.86 -6.19
C TYR A 165 -11.06 -5.77 -4.95
N VAL A 166 -10.53 -5.28 -3.84
CA VAL A 166 -10.67 -5.95 -2.53
C VAL A 166 -11.96 -5.47 -1.88
N VAL A 167 -12.91 -6.36 -1.69
CA VAL A 167 -14.25 -6.05 -1.17
C VAL A 167 -14.42 -6.66 0.21
N ARG A 168 -14.82 -5.82 1.18
CA ARG A 168 -15.15 -6.24 2.54
C ARG A 168 -16.65 -6.17 2.77
N ASP A 169 -17.21 -7.28 3.20
CA ASP A 169 -18.57 -7.36 3.72
C ASP A 169 -18.52 -7.47 5.24
N GLU A 170 -18.69 -6.36 5.92
CA GLU A 170 -18.63 -6.32 7.40
C GLU A 170 -19.76 -7.10 8.04
N GLN A 171 -20.95 -7.10 7.44
CA GLN A 171 -22.14 -7.77 7.99
C GLN A 171 -21.95 -9.29 8.03
N ARG A 172 -21.19 -9.83 7.05
CA ARG A 172 -20.96 -11.27 6.92
C ARG A 172 -19.55 -11.69 7.35
N ALA A 173 -18.75 -10.75 7.85
CA ALA A 173 -17.35 -10.96 8.16
C ALA A 173 -16.59 -11.64 6.99
N ALA A 174 -16.90 -11.25 5.76
CA ALA A 174 -16.39 -11.85 4.55
C ALA A 174 -15.48 -10.89 3.77
N TRP A 175 -14.54 -11.48 3.06
CA TRP A 175 -13.62 -10.76 2.17
C TRP A 175 -13.62 -11.43 0.80
N PHE A 176 -13.65 -10.62 -0.23
CA PHE A 176 -13.68 -11.06 -1.62
C PHE A 176 -12.68 -10.29 -2.46
N THR A 177 -12.29 -10.87 -3.58
CA THR A 177 -11.84 -10.09 -4.73
C THR A 177 -12.94 -10.05 -5.76
N LEU A 178 -13.13 -8.88 -6.37
CA LEU A 178 -13.97 -8.71 -7.54
C LEU A 178 -13.06 -8.46 -8.74
N GLY A 179 -13.08 -9.39 -9.69
CA GLY A 179 -12.49 -9.25 -11.01
C GLY A 179 -13.41 -8.50 -11.97
N ALA A 180 -13.36 -8.84 -13.26
CA ALA A 180 -14.20 -8.20 -14.28
C ALA A 180 -15.70 -8.46 -14.05
N ASP A 181 -16.09 -9.69 -13.71
CA ASP A 181 -17.48 -10.16 -13.64
C ASP A 181 -17.70 -11.27 -12.59
N GLU A 182 -16.72 -11.51 -11.71
CA GLU A 182 -16.73 -12.62 -10.78
C GLU A 182 -16.24 -12.20 -9.40
N PHE A 183 -16.95 -12.65 -8.34
CA PHE A 183 -16.48 -12.60 -6.96
C PHE A 183 -15.74 -13.88 -6.59
N ILE A 184 -14.56 -13.74 -5.99
CA ILE A 184 -13.76 -14.84 -5.46
C ILE A 184 -13.64 -14.63 -3.94
N PRO A 185 -14.14 -15.54 -3.09
CA PRO A 185 -14.00 -15.39 -1.66
C PRO A 185 -12.54 -15.60 -1.24
N LEU A 186 -11.99 -14.64 -0.49
CA LEU A 186 -10.73 -14.77 0.26
C LEU A 186 -11.01 -15.37 1.64
N VAL A 187 -12.03 -14.84 2.32
CA VAL A 187 -12.61 -15.39 3.53
C VAL A 187 -14.11 -15.37 3.36
N ALA A 188 -14.72 -16.54 3.39
CA ALA A 188 -16.15 -16.69 3.15
C ALA A 188 -17.03 -16.08 4.26
N GLY A 189 -16.56 -16.07 5.51
CA GLY A 189 -17.36 -15.64 6.65
C GLY A 189 -18.69 -16.38 6.70
N THR A 190 -19.77 -15.64 6.90
CA THR A 190 -21.15 -16.16 6.85
C THR A 190 -21.81 -15.98 5.47
N SER A 191 -21.04 -15.63 4.42
CA SER A 191 -21.58 -15.46 3.06
C SER A 191 -22.07 -16.75 2.43
N GLY A 192 -21.60 -17.91 2.94
CA GLY A 192 -21.93 -19.23 2.41
C GLY A 192 -21.33 -19.56 1.07
N LEU A 193 -20.37 -18.72 0.57
CA LEU A 193 -19.63 -19.01 -0.64
C LEU A 193 -18.48 -19.96 -0.36
N SER A 194 -18.33 -20.98 -1.20
CA SER A 194 -17.21 -21.93 -1.14
C SER A 194 -16.26 -21.79 -2.32
N GLY A 195 -16.49 -20.87 -3.24
CA GLY A 195 -15.69 -20.66 -4.44
C GLY A 195 -16.16 -19.46 -5.26
N PRO A 196 -15.53 -19.23 -6.41
CA PRO A 196 -15.88 -18.16 -7.32
C PRO A 196 -17.35 -18.21 -7.75
N ILE A 197 -17.95 -17.02 -7.92
CA ILE A 197 -19.34 -16.86 -8.32
C ILE A 197 -19.48 -15.66 -9.27
N PRO A 198 -20.25 -15.78 -10.37
CA PRO A 198 -20.57 -14.65 -11.23
C PRO A 198 -21.29 -13.53 -10.47
N LEU A 199 -21.04 -12.28 -10.86
CA LEU A 199 -21.59 -11.08 -10.22
C LEU A 199 -23.10 -11.12 -10.06
N ASP A 200 -23.83 -11.46 -11.13
CA ASP A 200 -25.30 -11.53 -11.12
C ASP A 200 -25.84 -12.63 -10.20
N ASP A 201 -25.13 -13.75 -10.10
CA ASP A 201 -25.50 -14.87 -9.24
C ASP A 201 -25.27 -14.51 -7.79
N PHE A 202 -24.18 -13.82 -7.49
CA PHE A 202 -23.90 -13.31 -6.16
C PHE A 202 -24.95 -12.29 -5.70
N GLN A 203 -25.34 -11.35 -6.57
CA GLN A 203 -26.37 -10.38 -6.28
C GLN A 203 -27.70 -11.05 -5.95
N ARG A 204 -28.13 -12.03 -6.77
CA ARG A 204 -29.34 -12.81 -6.50
C ARG A 204 -29.29 -13.52 -5.15
N MET A 205 -28.18 -14.17 -4.85
CA MET A 205 -27.98 -14.86 -3.58
C MET A 205 -28.07 -13.88 -2.38
N MET A 206 -27.56 -12.66 -2.53
CA MET A 206 -27.64 -11.64 -1.46
C MET A 206 -29.09 -11.21 -1.20
N ILE A 207 -29.90 -11.04 -2.25
CA ILE A 207 -31.31 -10.64 -2.14
C ILE A 207 -32.14 -11.74 -1.49
N ASP A 208 -31.95 -12.98 -1.91
CA ASP A 208 -32.71 -14.12 -1.38
C ASP A 208 -32.49 -14.27 0.13
N ARG A 209 -31.28 -14.00 0.62
CA ARG A 209 -30.94 -14.08 2.05
C ARG A 209 -31.41 -12.89 2.89
N THR A 210 -31.56 -11.69 2.28
CA THR A 210 -32.11 -10.54 3.00
C THR A 210 -33.60 -10.69 3.26
N GLY A 211 -34.26 -11.57 2.53
CA GLY A 211 -35.68 -11.91 2.74
C GLY A 211 -35.95 -13.01 3.79
N GLU A 212 -34.95 -13.74 4.27
CA GLU A 212 -35.13 -14.69 5.35
C GLU A 212 -35.15 -13.96 6.70
N PRO A 213 -36.22 -14.15 7.53
CA PRO A 213 -36.24 -13.65 8.89
C PRO A 213 -35.07 -14.28 9.66
N VAL A 214 -34.24 -13.45 10.28
CA VAL A 214 -33.30 -13.95 11.28
C VAL A 214 -34.12 -14.60 12.38
N ASP A 215 -34.15 -15.92 12.42
CA ASP A 215 -34.78 -16.66 13.53
C ASP A 215 -34.17 -16.14 14.84
N ALA A 216 -35.00 -15.44 15.60
CA ALA A 216 -34.61 -15.01 16.93
C ALA A 216 -34.30 -16.27 17.76
N PRO A 217 -33.23 -16.31 18.55
CA PRO A 217 -32.92 -17.45 19.37
C PRO A 217 -34.11 -17.69 20.29
N GLU A 218 -34.70 -18.87 20.16
CA GLU A 218 -35.75 -19.34 21.10
C GLU A 218 -35.17 -19.31 22.51
N SER A 219 -35.83 -18.54 23.37
CA SER A 219 -35.49 -18.33 24.78
C SER A 219 -35.92 -19.49 25.68
#